data_96cc008e49d17c684a49df2e4cedfa9f
#
_entry.id   96cc008e49d17c684a49df2e4cedfa9f
#
_cell.length_a   1.000
_cell.length_b   1.000
_cell.length_c   1.000
_cell.angle_alpha   90.00
_cell.angle_beta   90.00
_cell.angle_gamma   90.00
#
_symmetry.space_group_name_H-M   'P 1'
#
loop_
_entity.id
_entity.type
_entity.pdbx_description
1 polymer ?
#
loop_
_entity_poly.entity_id
_entity_poly.type
_entity_poly.pdbx_seq_one_letter_code
_entity_poly.pdbx_strand_id
1 'polypeptide(L)'
;PGYSFYVQFRGSLGILYEQSRMSEDGVRRPEGTIQSYKESVHHQYISTLANLKTLQTNTKEMYEDYWEGRKYNVSKNGVYANQTFVILPSENYGRLNSLVDKLIAQDIELFRNIKSMTVRSALNQSGGIEENFIIPKGSLIIPNRQPEAPLIAAILEFDAEINDSVLIEERQDNLRDGSSVMYDTTAFNFTMMYGLPALTVAEEISDDLEPWAPSSINIDVNQDAIMWATDGQDDRSVAFAARLMEKEIQVRIIDKNAFLSDKEFSRGSVVVLAMDNPNYSNLTNEIEKLAKELKISLHSLESGFGPEELPDWGGRHFRLLERPQVAILSHSDFNSYDVGVSWWSIDHHLGIRHSQINSSFAGYADLRRYNTLIMPSGYPDIDEYKRNALMDWIS
;
A
#
# COMPACT_ATOMS: atom_id res chain seq x y z
N PRO A 1 -7.29 12.11 0.21
CA PRO A 1 -7.74 13.32 0.94
C PRO A 1 -6.59 13.95 1.69
N GLY A 2 -6.51 15.29 1.61
CA GLY A 2 -5.49 16.02 2.33
C GLY A 2 -5.67 15.91 3.86
N TYR A 3 -4.65 16.27 4.60
CA TYR A 3 -4.63 16.21 6.06
C TYR A 3 -5.82 16.95 6.73
N SER A 4 -6.39 17.97 6.10
CA SER A 4 -7.56 18.70 6.60
C SER A 4 -8.83 17.84 6.63
N PHE A 5 -9.02 16.94 5.67
CA PHE A 5 -10.15 16.00 5.66
C PHE A 5 -9.93 14.85 6.64
N TYR A 6 -8.70 14.35 6.74
CA TYR A 6 -8.37 13.27 7.66
C TYR A 6 -8.76 13.61 9.11
N VAL A 7 -8.41 14.82 9.57
CA VAL A 7 -8.73 15.24 10.96
C VAL A 7 -10.23 15.38 11.20
N GLN A 8 -11.02 15.69 10.16
CA GLN A 8 -12.48 15.76 10.27
C GLN A 8 -13.09 14.38 10.50
N PHE A 9 -12.59 13.33 9.82
CA PHE A 9 -13.03 11.96 10.07
C PHE A 9 -12.71 11.47 11.50
N ARG A 10 -11.73 12.10 12.16
CA ARG A 10 -11.43 11.86 13.58
C ARG A 10 -12.19 12.76 14.54
N GLY A 11 -13.18 13.53 14.05
CA GLY A 11 -14.03 14.41 14.86
C GLY A 11 -13.41 15.77 15.17
N SER A 12 -12.29 16.13 14.53
CA SER A 12 -11.65 17.44 14.69
C SER A 12 -12.12 18.41 13.62
N LEU A 13 -11.94 19.71 13.87
CA LEU A 13 -12.24 20.76 12.90
C LEU A 13 -11.01 20.99 12.01
N GLY A 14 -11.10 20.54 10.76
CA GLY A 14 -10.09 20.80 9.74
C GLY A 14 -10.48 22.00 8.88
N ILE A 15 -9.64 23.02 8.83
CA ILE A 15 -9.84 24.19 7.98
C ILE A 15 -8.60 24.38 7.12
N LEU A 16 -8.80 24.44 5.79
CA LEU A 16 -7.75 24.71 4.84
C LEU A 16 -7.84 26.16 4.37
N TYR A 17 -6.77 26.92 4.56
CA TYR A 17 -6.61 28.26 4.02
C TYR A 17 -5.64 28.23 2.86
N GLU A 18 -6.15 28.29 1.66
CA GLU A 18 -5.35 28.47 0.45
C GLU A 18 -5.44 29.93 0.00
N GLN A 19 -4.46 30.73 0.40
CA GLN A 19 -4.29 32.07 -0.08
C GLN A 19 -3.78 32.04 -1.53
N SER A 20 -3.31 32.98 -2.18
CA SER A 20 -2.81 32.89 -3.55
C SER A 20 -1.42 32.22 -3.62
N ARG A 21 -1.17 31.41 -4.64
CA ARG A 21 0.18 31.00 -5.01
C ARG A 21 0.96 32.24 -5.43
N MET A 22 1.95 32.63 -4.65
CA MET A 22 2.82 33.74 -5.00
C MET A 22 4.26 33.25 -5.12
N SER A 23 4.77 33.25 -6.36
CA SER A 23 6.18 33.10 -6.64
C SER A 23 6.89 34.46 -6.77
N GLU A 24 6.11 35.52 -6.91
CA GLU A 24 6.56 36.90 -7.08
C GLU A 24 5.89 37.82 -6.05
N ASP A 25 6.37 39.06 -5.94
CA ASP A 25 5.96 40.01 -4.89
C ASP A 25 4.57 40.64 -5.10
N GLY A 26 3.77 40.14 -6.04
CA GLY A 26 2.42 40.58 -6.21
C GLY A 26 1.63 39.83 -7.30
N VAL A 27 0.33 39.67 -7.05
CA VAL A 27 -0.63 39.13 -8.01
C VAL A 27 -1.69 40.17 -8.29
N ARG A 28 -1.88 40.50 -9.57
CA ARG A 28 -2.96 41.40 -10.00
C ARG A 28 -4.28 40.61 -9.99
N ARG A 29 -5.24 41.11 -9.24
CA ARG A 29 -6.61 40.59 -9.22
C ARG A 29 -7.44 41.10 -10.40
N PRO A 30 -8.54 40.45 -10.77
CA PRO A 30 -9.41 40.84 -11.86
C PRO A 30 -9.93 42.28 -11.74
N GLU A 31 -10.21 42.73 -10.53
CA GLU A 31 -10.67 44.09 -10.22
C GLU A 31 -9.55 45.18 -10.32
N GLY A 32 -8.32 44.78 -10.64
CA GLY A 32 -7.19 45.67 -10.84
C GLY A 32 -6.33 45.94 -9.59
N THR A 33 -6.72 45.47 -8.43
CA THR A 33 -5.89 45.57 -7.22
C THR A 33 -4.70 44.58 -7.27
N ILE A 34 -3.63 44.89 -6.54
CA ILE A 34 -2.45 44.03 -6.42
C ILE A 34 -2.40 43.52 -5.00
N GLN A 35 -2.47 42.18 -4.87
CA GLN A 35 -2.22 41.51 -3.60
C GLN A 35 -0.71 41.23 -3.48
N SER A 36 -0.09 41.84 -2.48
CA SER A 36 1.33 41.62 -2.22
C SER A 36 1.58 40.31 -1.44
N TYR A 37 2.80 39.77 -1.54
CA TYR A 37 3.26 38.63 -0.71
C TYR A 37 3.07 38.91 0.79
N LYS A 38 3.40 40.13 1.24
CA LYS A 38 3.22 40.56 2.62
C LYS A 38 1.77 40.49 3.08
N GLU A 39 0.81 40.89 2.23
CA GLU A 39 -0.63 40.81 2.56
C GLU A 39 -1.08 39.33 2.66
N SER A 40 -0.60 38.45 1.78
CA SER A 40 -0.93 37.04 1.84
C SER A 40 -0.42 36.40 3.13
N VAL A 41 0.81 36.68 3.53
CA VAL A 41 1.38 36.23 4.82
C VAL A 41 0.58 36.77 6.00
N HIS A 42 0.18 38.05 5.93
CA HIS A 42 -0.64 38.66 6.98
C HIS A 42 -2.02 38.02 7.07
N HIS A 43 -2.67 37.72 5.95
CA HIS A 43 -3.96 37.03 5.95
C HIS A 43 -3.87 35.63 6.56
N GLN A 44 -2.84 34.85 6.25
CA GLN A 44 -2.61 33.55 6.87
C GLN A 44 -2.43 33.67 8.38
N TYR A 45 -1.65 34.65 8.84
CA TYR A 45 -1.42 34.90 10.25
C TYR A 45 -2.71 35.27 10.99
N ILE A 46 -3.50 36.24 10.44
CA ILE A 46 -4.76 36.66 11.06
C ILE A 46 -5.79 35.53 11.09
N SER A 47 -5.88 34.72 10.01
CA SER A 47 -6.76 33.56 9.95
C SER A 47 -6.41 32.53 11.03
N THR A 48 -5.12 32.26 11.22
CA THR A 48 -4.63 31.37 12.28
C THR A 48 -4.99 31.90 13.67
N LEU A 49 -4.74 33.19 13.93
CA LEU A 49 -5.09 33.81 15.21
C LEU A 49 -6.61 33.81 15.47
N ALA A 50 -7.42 34.04 14.44
CA ALA A 50 -8.87 34.00 14.54
C ALA A 50 -9.35 32.60 14.94
N ASN A 51 -8.80 31.54 14.34
CA ASN A 51 -9.11 30.15 14.73
C ASN A 51 -8.74 29.86 16.19
N LEU A 52 -7.53 30.24 16.63
CA LEU A 52 -7.11 30.06 18.00
C LEU A 52 -8.00 30.79 18.98
N LYS A 53 -8.41 32.03 18.64
CA LYS A 53 -9.34 32.81 19.48
C LYS A 53 -10.73 32.19 19.50
N THR A 54 -11.24 31.70 18.38
CA THR A 54 -12.52 30.99 18.29
C THR A 54 -12.50 29.74 19.16
N LEU A 55 -11.44 28.93 19.07
CA LEU A 55 -11.24 27.76 19.91
C LEU A 55 -11.22 28.16 21.39
N GLN A 56 -10.47 29.20 21.79
CA GLN A 56 -10.39 29.68 23.15
C GLN A 56 -11.76 30.13 23.69
N THR A 57 -12.55 30.80 22.86
CA THR A 57 -13.86 31.33 23.26
C THR A 57 -14.91 30.23 23.39
N ASN A 58 -14.89 29.24 22.52
CA ASN A 58 -15.90 28.17 22.44
C ASN A 58 -15.33 26.79 22.84
N THR A 59 -14.26 26.77 23.64
CA THR A 59 -13.56 25.56 24.04
C THR A 59 -14.49 24.47 24.59
N LYS A 60 -15.38 24.87 25.52
CA LYS A 60 -16.28 23.93 26.17
C LYS A 60 -17.22 23.27 25.14
N GLU A 61 -17.89 24.07 24.33
CA GLU A 61 -18.87 23.58 23.33
C GLU A 61 -18.21 22.68 22.33
N MET A 62 -17.01 23.07 21.81
CA MET A 62 -16.28 22.28 20.84
C MET A 62 -15.82 20.91 21.37
N TYR A 63 -15.41 20.85 22.65
CA TYR A 63 -15.07 19.59 23.30
C TYR A 63 -16.31 18.74 23.64
N GLU A 64 -17.42 19.37 24.02
CA GLU A 64 -18.70 18.68 24.22
C GLU A 64 -19.19 18.05 22.91
N ASP A 65 -19.17 18.78 21.80
CA ASP A 65 -19.53 18.26 20.48
C ASP A 65 -18.62 17.10 20.05
N TYR A 66 -17.31 17.24 20.22
CA TYR A 66 -16.34 16.16 19.95
C TYR A 66 -16.65 14.90 20.76
N TRP A 67 -16.90 15.07 22.07
CA TRP A 67 -17.21 13.97 22.97
C TRP A 67 -18.54 13.29 22.62
N GLU A 68 -19.59 14.05 22.40
CA GLU A 68 -20.91 13.51 22.07
C GLU A 68 -20.90 12.80 20.71
N GLY A 69 -20.15 13.30 19.73
CA GLY A 69 -19.96 12.63 18.46
C GLY A 69 -19.31 11.25 18.63
N ARG A 70 -18.22 11.16 19.38
CA ARG A 70 -17.54 9.88 19.65
C ARG A 70 -18.41 8.93 20.47
N LYS A 71 -19.13 9.44 21.45
CA LYS A 71 -20.09 8.67 22.24
C LYS A 71 -21.25 8.14 21.38
N TYR A 72 -21.71 8.94 20.42
CA TYR A 72 -22.72 8.52 19.45
C TYR A 72 -22.20 7.38 18.55
N ASN A 73 -20.97 7.46 18.08
CA ASN A 73 -20.35 6.43 17.24
C ASN A 73 -20.30 5.05 17.91
N VAL A 74 -20.08 5.00 19.24
CA VAL A 74 -20.07 3.73 19.99
C VAL A 74 -21.46 3.30 20.48
N SER A 75 -22.48 4.12 20.27
CA SER A 75 -23.84 3.79 20.67
C SER A 75 -24.49 2.84 19.69
N LYS A 76 -25.53 2.09 20.14
CA LYS A 76 -26.36 1.25 19.26
C LYS A 76 -27.18 2.06 18.23
N ASN A 77 -27.30 3.36 18.44
CA ASN A 77 -28.03 4.28 17.56
C ASN A 77 -27.08 5.01 16.58
N GLY A 78 -25.80 4.76 16.66
CA GLY A 78 -24.80 5.32 15.73
C GLY A 78 -25.08 4.91 14.30
N VAL A 79 -24.78 5.77 13.33
CA VAL A 79 -25.00 5.52 11.88
C VAL A 79 -24.34 4.21 11.45
N TYR A 80 -23.18 3.90 11.99
CA TYR A 80 -22.36 2.75 11.60
C TYR A 80 -22.50 1.56 12.57
N ALA A 81 -23.46 1.60 13.54
CA ALA A 81 -23.54 0.62 14.62
C ALA A 81 -23.73 -0.83 14.15
N ASN A 82 -24.38 -1.03 13.00
CA ASN A 82 -24.62 -2.33 12.40
C ASN A 82 -23.71 -2.62 11.21
N GLN A 83 -22.64 -1.87 11.03
CA GLN A 83 -21.69 -2.09 9.92
C GLN A 83 -20.45 -2.82 10.44
N THR A 84 -20.06 -3.87 9.75
CA THR A 84 -18.81 -4.58 10.02
C THR A 84 -18.05 -4.79 8.72
N PHE A 85 -16.78 -4.46 8.72
CA PHE A 85 -15.87 -4.79 7.61
C PHE A 85 -15.15 -6.10 7.91
N VAL A 86 -15.00 -6.92 6.89
CA VAL A 86 -14.37 -8.23 6.99
C VAL A 86 -13.29 -8.33 5.91
N ILE A 87 -12.07 -8.64 6.32
CA ILE A 87 -10.99 -8.98 5.39
C ILE A 87 -10.78 -10.49 5.48
N LEU A 88 -10.92 -11.16 4.35
CA LEU A 88 -10.81 -12.61 4.28
C LEU A 88 -9.37 -13.07 4.51
N PRO A 89 -9.14 -14.31 4.96
CA PRO A 89 -7.80 -14.84 5.11
C PRO A 89 -6.99 -14.71 3.83
N SER A 90 -5.74 -14.32 3.96
CA SER A 90 -4.82 -14.14 2.84
C SER A 90 -3.47 -14.73 3.19
N GLU A 91 -2.87 -15.43 2.23
CA GLU A 91 -1.48 -15.90 2.33
C GLU A 91 -0.47 -14.77 2.13
N ASN A 92 -0.92 -13.60 1.64
CA ASN A 92 -0.09 -12.40 1.57
C ASN A 92 -0.04 -11.70 2.93
N TYR A 93 0.65 -12.30 3.87
CA TYR A 93 0.82 -11.74 5.22
C TYR A 93 1.54 -10.39 5.22
N GLY A 94 2.38 -10.13 4.22
CA GLY A 94 3.05 -8.84 4.05
C GLY A 94 2.07 -7.69 3.88
N ARG A 95 1.10 -7.84 2.97
CA ARG A 95 0.06 -6.84 2.73
C ARG A 95 -0.89 -6.74 3.91
N LEU A 96 -1.36 -7.87 4.42
CA LEU A 96 -2.29 -7.91 5.53
C LEU A 96 -1.70 -7.20 6.77
N ASN A 97 -0.49 -7.55 7.17
CA ASN A 97 0.16 -6.93 8.33
C ASN A 97 0.43 -5.44 8.09
N SER A 98 0.83 -5.03 6.88
CA SER A 98 1.02 -3.61 6.56
C SER A 98 -0.27 -2.80 6.64
N LEU A 99 -1.41 -3.37 6.23
CA LEU A 99 -2.71 -2.74 6.42
C LEU A 99 -3.09 -2.68 7.90
N VAL A 100 -2.98 -3.80 8.62
CA VAL A 100 -3.28 -3.89 10.06
C VAL A 100 -2.47 -2.88 10.86
N ASP A 101 -1.16 -2.75 10.61
CA ASP A 101 -0.30 -1.77 11.30
C ASP A 101 -0.82 -0.33 11.10
N LYS A 102 -1.33 0.00 9.91
CA LYS A 102 -1.93 1.31 9.64
C LYS A 102 -3.26 1.51 10.38
N LEU A 103 -4.10 0.48 10.44
CA LEU A 103 -5.37 0.56 11.16
C LEU A 103 -5.14 0.70 12.68
N ILE A 104 -4.21 -0.07 13.24
CA ILE A 104 -3.84 0.04 14.67
C ILE A 104 -3.26 1.43 14.98
N ALA A 105 -2.43 1.99 14.10
CA ALA A 105 -1.89 3.34 14.26
C ALA A 105 -2.98 4.45 14.27
N GLN A 106 -4.20 4.11 13.85
CA GLN A 106 -5.38 4.98 13.90
C GLN A 106 -6.28 4.71 15.11
N ASP A 107 -5.82 3.91 16.07
CA ASP A 107 -6.61 3.47 17.24
C ASP A 107 -7.85 2.64 16.89
N ILE A 108 -7.84 1.95 15.74
CA ILE A 108 -8.94 1.09 15.31
C ILE A 108 -8.78 -0.28 15.97
N GLU A 109 -9.83 -0.73 16.63
CA GLU A 109 -9.89 -2.06 17.26
C GLU A 109 -10.15 -3.13 16.18
N LEU A 110 -9.32 -4.15 16.18
CA LEU A 110 -9.31 -5.23 15.21
C LEU A 110 -9.48 -6.57 15.91
N PHE A 111 -10.26 -7.45 15.30
CA PHE A 111 -10.55 -8.77 15.84
C PHE A 111 -10.30 -9.84 14.79
N ARG A 112 -10.18 -11.08 15.24
CA ARG A 112 -10.16 -12.28 14.41
C ARG A 112 -11.29 -13.21 14.83
N ASN A 113 -12.05 -13.75 13.88
CA ASN A 113 -13.03 -14.76 14.20
C ASN A 113 -12.34 -16.11 14.45
N ILE A 114 -12.78 -16.80 15.52
CA ILE A 114 -12.23 -18.10 15.93
C ILE A 114 -12.95 -19.28 15.30
N LYS A 115 -14.09 -19.03 14.68
CA LYS A 115 -14.91 -20.02 13.95
C LYS A 115 -15.44 -19.40 12.66
N SER A 116 -15.74 -20.23 11.66
CA SER A 116 -16.53 -19.80 10.50
C SER A 116 -17.92 -19.38 10.94
N MET A 117 -18.44 -18.29 10.35
CA MET A 117 -19.75 -17.76 10.67
C MET A 117 -20.52 -17.43 9.38
N THR A 118 -21.85 -17.55 9.42
CA THR A 118 -22.70 -17.22 8.29
C THR A 118 -23.37 -15.89 8.52
N VAL A 119 -23.25 -14.97 7.56
CA VAL A 119 -23.95 -13.68 7.53
C VAL A 119 -25.03 -13.71 6.46
N ARG A 120 -26.12 -12.96 6.69
CA ARG A 120 -27.28 -12.98 5.78
C ARG A 120 -26.94 -12.37 4.42
N SER A 121 -26.19 -11.29 4.44
CA SER A 121 -25.85 -10.53 3.24
C SER A 121 -24.47 -9.90 3.42
N ALA A 122 -23.64 -10.04 2.41
CA ALA A 122 -22.32 -9.45 2.33
C ALA A 122 -22.16 -8.68 1.02
N LEU A 123 -21.75 -7.44 1.10
CA LEU A 123 -21.38 -6.62 -0.06
C LEU A 123 -19.89 -6.86 -0.35
N ASN A 124 -19.57 -7.28 -1.55
CA ASN A 124 -18.18 -7.46 -1.98
C ASN A 124 -17.59 -6.17 -2.63
N GLN A 125 -16.29 -6.17 -2.86
CA GLN A 125 -15.56 -5.04 -3.43
C GLN A 125 -15.98 -4.63 -4.85
N SER A 126 -16.72 -5.49 -5.56
CA SER A 126 -17.25 -5.19 -6.90
C SER A 126 -18.68 -4.65 -6.87
N GLY A 127 -19.23 -4.42 -5.68
CA GLY A 127 -20.62 -3.97 -5.50
C GLY A 127 -21.65 -5.12 -5.58
N GLY A 128 -21.22 -6.37 -5.68
CA GLY A 128 -22.08 -7.54 -5.66
C GLY A 128 -22.53 -7.91 -4.25
N ILE A 129 -23.81 -8.30 -4.10
CA ILE A 129 -24.37 -8.78 -2.83
C ILE A 129 -24.38 -10.30 -2.86
N GLU A 130 -23.78 -10.91 -1.86
CA GLU A 130 -23.76 -12.36 -1.64
C GLU A 130 -24.62 -12.71 -0.43
N GLU A 131 -25.67 -13.51 -0.67
CA GLU A 131 -26.57 -13.96 0.39
C GLU A 131 -26.04 -15.20 1.08
N ASN A 132 -26.25 -15.31 2.39
CA ASN A 132 -25.82 -16.44 3.23
C ASN A 132 -24.31 -16.74 3.08
N PHE A 133 -23.49 -15.69 3.05
CA PHE A 133 -22.06 -15.82 2.90
C PHE A 133 -21.41 -16.44 4.15
N ILE A 134 -20.52 -17.39 3.94
CA ILE A 134 -19.75 -18.01 5.03
C ILE A 134 -18.41 -17.27 5.16
N ILE A 135 -18.25 -16.50 6.22
CA ILE A 135 -16.98 -15.87 6.60
C ILE A 135 -16.07 -16.97 7.16
N PRO A 136 -14.92 -17.25 6.54
CA PRO A 136 -13.99 -18.29 7.01
C PRO A 136 -13.42 -17.95 8.38
N LYS A 137 -13.08 -18.96 9.17
CA LYS A 137 -12.26 -18.80 10.37
C LYS A 137 -10.93 -18.11 10.04
N GLY A 138 -10.47 -17.19 10.90
CA GLY A 138 -9.22 -16.46 10.74
C GLY A 138 -9.35 -15.17 9.94
N SER A 139 -10.57 -14.80 9.52
CA SER A 139 -10.82 -13.47 8.91
C SER A 139 -10.57 -12.34 9.90
N LEU A 140 -10.09 -11.20 9.42
CA LEU A 140 -10.00 -9.97 10.18
C LEU A 140 -11.38 -9.30 10.23
N ILE A 141 -11.87 -9.06 11.41
CA ILE A 141 -13.20 -8.48 11.67
C ILE A 141 -13.03 -7.08 12.27
N ILE A 142 -13.68 -6.11 11.67
CA ILE A 142 -13.62 -4.69 12.07
C ILE A 142 -15.05 -4.18 12.27
N PRO A 143 -15.64 -4.37 13.47
CA PRO A 143 -16.94 -3.77 13.78
C PRO A 143 -16.82 -2.25 13.72
N ASN A 144 -17.75 -1.57 13.04
CA ASN A 144 -17.67 -0.12 12.89
C ASN A 144 -18.36 0.67 14.05
N ARG A 145 -18.72 -0.02 15.12
CA ARG A 145 -19.21 0.62 16.35
C ARG A 145 -18.05 0.99 17.28
N GLN A 146 -17.22 1.91 16.82
CA GLN A 146 -16.00 2.38 17.49
C GLN A 146 -15.95 3.91 17.49
N PRO A 147 -15.12 4.54 18.35
CA PRO A 147 -14.97 6.00 18.35
C PRO A 147 -14.57 6.57 16.99
N GLU A 148 -13.75 5.85 16.22
CA GLU A 148 -13.23 6.23 14.89
C GLU A 148 -14.16 5.80 13.73
N ALA A 149 -15.43 5.50 13.97
CA ALA A 149 -16.37 4.97 12.98
C ALA A 149 -16.41 5.74 11.64
N PRO A 150 -16.43 7.09 11.61
CA PRO A 150 -16.40 7.82 10.35
C PRO A 150 -15.09 7.61 9.56
N LEU A 151 -13.95 7.50 10.24
CA LEU A 151 -12.67 7.20 9.60
C LEU A 151 -12.65 5.78 9.04
N ILE A 152 -13.14 4.82 9.82
CA ILE A 152 -13.23 3.41 9.39
C ILE A 152 -14.08 3.29 8.12
N ALA A 153 -15.27 3.93 8.11
CA ALA A 153 -16.12 3.98 6.91
C ALA A 153 -15.37 4.60 5.72
N ALA A 154 -14.77 5.78 5.90
CA ALA A 154 -14.09 6.51 4.83
C ALA A 154 -12.95 5.72 4.16
N ILE A 155 -12.26 4.82 4.90
CA ILE A 155 -11.10 4.08 4.38
C ILE A 155 -11.41 2.63 3.99
N LEU A 156 -12.57 2.07 4.38
CA LEU A 156 -12.92 0.66 4.12
C LEU A 156 -14.22 0.49 3.32
N GLU A 157 -14.99 1.52 3.12
CA GLU A 157 -16.24 1.51 2.37
C GLU A 157 -16.00 1.26 0.87
N PHE A 158 -16.82 0.39 0.24
CA PHE A 158 -16.71 0.05 -1.18
C PHE A 158 -17.59 0.90 -2.08
N ASP A 159 -18.67 1.42 -1.52
CA ASP A 159 -19.75 2.11 -2.23
C ASP A 159 -19.94 3.50 -1.61
N ALA A 160 -18.98 4.39 -1.86
CA ALA A 160 -19.08 5.77 -1.41
C ALA A 160 -20.13 6.51 -2.24
N GLU A 161 -21.22 6.93 -1.60
CA GLU A 161 -22.26 7.71 -2.25
C GLU A 161 -21.81 9.16 -2.44
N ILE A 162 -21.87 9.64 -3.67
CA ILE A 162 -21.67 11.03 -4.02
C ILE A 162 -23.04 11.70 -4.13
N ASN A 163 -23.23 12.81 -3.46
CA ASN A 163 -24.49 13.53 -3.47
C ASN A 163 -24.87 13.97 -4.90
N ASP A 164 -26.12 13.77 -5.31
CA ASP A 164 -26.63 14.12 -6.64
C ASP A 164 -26.35 15.57 -7.02
N SER A 165 -26.41 16.51 -6.08
CA SER A 165 -26.11 17.92 -6.35
C SER A 165 -24.66 18.12 -6.82
N VAL A 166 -23.69 17.37 -6.27
CA VAL A 166 -22.28 17.42 -6.68
C VAL A 166 -22.11 16.82 -8.08
N LEU A 167 -22.80 15.72 -8.37
CA LEU A 167 -22.79 15.12 -9.71
C LEU A 167 -23.40 16.04 -10.79
N ILE A 168 -24.45 16.76 -10.44
CA ILE A 168 -25.11 17.73 -11.33
C ILE A 168 -24.15 18.92 -11.59
N GLU A 169 -23.54 19.46 -10.56
CA GLU A 169 -22.57 20.56 -10.66
C GLU A 169 -21.38 20.16 -11.53
N GLU A 170 -20.75 19.01 -11.24
CA GLU A 170 -19.68 18.42 -12.04
C GLU A 170 -20.05 18.29 -13.51
N ARG A 171 -21.27 17.79 -13.78
CA ARG A 171 -21.77 17.67 -15.16
C ARG A 171 -21.93 19.03 -15.84
N GLN A 172 -22.42 20.02 -15.13
CA GLN A 172 -22.60 21.39 -15.66
C GLN A 172 -21.27 22.03 -15.96
N ASP A 173 -20.28 21.94 -15.08
CA ASP A 173 -18.95 22.51 -15.25
C ASP A 173 -18.21 21.83 -16.40
N ASN A 174 -18.30 20.54 -16.51
CA ASN A 174 -17.69 19.77 -17.59
C ASN A 174 -18.31 20.16 -18.97
N LEU A 175 -19.61 20.37 -19.03
CA LEU A 175 -20.30 20.80 -20.25
C LEU A 175 -20.06 22.28 -20.61
N ARG A 176 -19.84 23.13 -19.59
CA ARG A 176 -19.65 24.57 -19.77
C ARG A 176 -18.26 24.92 -20.29
N ASP A 177 -17.22 24.36 -19.69
CA ASP A 177 -15.83 24.76 -19.96
C ASP A 177 -14.81 23.58 -19.91
N GLY A 178 -15.31 22.35 -19.79
CA GLY A 178 -14.45 21.14 -19.72
C GLY A 178 -13.71 20.99 -18.40
N SER A 179 -14.04 21.80 -17.38
CA SER A 179 -13.45 21.66 -16.05
C SER A 179 -14.04 20.49 -15.28
N SER A 180 -13.27 19.94 -14.36
CA SER A 180 -13.71 18.91 -13.42
C SER A 180 -13.25 19.29 -12.03
N VAL A 181 -14.17 19.25 -11.06
CA VAL A 181 -13.86 19.40 -9.62
C VAL A 181 -13.72 18.04 -8.94
N MET A 182 -14.22 16.98 -9.57
CA MET A 182 -14.12 15.61 -9.10
C MET A 182 -12.80 14.96 -9.57
N TYR A 183 -11.69 15.55 -9.21
CA TYR A 183 -10.38 14.97 -9.45
C TYR A 183 -9.97 14.12 -8.24
N ASP A 184 -9.09 13.15 -8.45
CA ASP A 184 -8.52 12.30 -7.40
C ASP A 184 -9.58 11.52 -6.59
N THR A 185 -10.69 11.16 -7.24
CA THR A 185 -11.77 10.37 -6.64
C THR A 185 -11.49 8.87 -6.65
N THR A 186 -10.27 8.47 -6.92
CA THR A 186 -9.88 7.07 -7.03
C THR A 186 -9.63 6.43 -5.68
N ALA A 187 -10.14 5.23 -5.52
CA ALA A 187 -9.74 4.20 -4.58
C ALA A 187 -9.25 4.68 -3.20
N PHE A 188 -10.11 5.28 -2.40
CA PHE A 188 -9.82 5.50 -0.99
C PHE A 188 -9.91 4.22 -0.16
N ASN A 189 -10.47 3.16 -0.72
CA ASN A 189 -10.62 1.90 -0.02
C ASN A 189 -9.27 1.18 0.15
N PHE A 190 -8.84 1.04 1.40
CA PHE A 190 -7.55 0.44 1.73
C PHE A 190 -7.48 -1.04 1.35
N THR A 191 -8.56 -1.80 1.48
CA THR A 191 -8.53 -3.23 1.13
C THR A 191 -8.30 -3.43 -0.37
N MET A 192 -8.90 -2.58 -1.21
CA MET A 192 -8.67 -2.57 -2.66
C MET A 192 -7.24 -2.11 -3.01
N MET A 193 -6.74 -1.05 -2.35
CA MET A 193 -5.35 -0.58 -2.54
C MET A 193 -4.31 -1.64 -2.18
N TYR A 194 -4.60 -2.44 -1.15
CA TYR A 194 -3.73 -3.55 -0.73
C TYR A 194 -4.00 -4.85 -1.49
N GLY A 195 -5.02 -4.89 -2.35
CA GLY A 195 -5.40 -6.11 -3.08
C GLY A 195 -5.77 -7.26 -2.15
N LEU A 196 -6.43 -6.95 -1.03
CA LEU A 196 -6.92 -7.92 -0.06
C LEU A 196 -8.41 -8.15 -0.25
N PRO A 197 -8.88 -9.40 -0.35
CA PRO A 197 -10.30 -9.70 -0.50
C PRO A 197 -11.06 -9.30 0.76
N ALA A 198 -12.13 -8.52 0.60
CA ALA A 198 -12.88 -7.97 1.70
C ALA A 198 -14.37 -7.85 1.40
N LEU A 199 -15.16 -7.74 2.47
CA LEU A 199 -16.61 -7.66 2.47
C LEU A 199 -17.07 -6.61 3.48
N THR A 200 -18.25 -6.03 3.22
CA THR A 200 -19.00 -5.26 4.22
C THR A 200 -20.29 -6.00 4.53
N VAL A 201 -20.61 -6.12 5.82
CA VAL A 201 -21.89 -6.71 6.28
C VAL A 201 -22.69 -5.69 7.07
N ALA A 202 -24.02 -5.68 6.87
CA ALA A 202 -24.94 -4.75 7.50
C ALA A 202 -25.45 -5.27 8.86
N GLU A 203 -24.57 -5.92 9.62
CA GLU A 203 -24.83 -6.43 10.96
C GLU A 203 -23.59 -6.29 11.86
N GLU A 204 -23.80 -6.09 13.15
CA GLU A 204 -22.73 -6.11 14.13
C GLU A 204 -22.28 -7.55 14.36
N ILE A 205 -21.00 -7.83 14.16
CA ILE A 205 -20.35 -9.09 14.51
C ILE A 205 -19.62 -8.88 15.84
N SER A 206 -20.07 -9.55 16.89
CA SER A 206 -19.51 -9.43 18.25
C SER A 206 -19.15 -10.78 18.89
N ASP A 207 -19.69 -11.86 18.38
CA ASP A 207 -19.52 -13.20 18.95
C ASP A 207 -18.36 -13.95 18.29
N ASP A 208 -17.78 -14.91 19.04
CA ASP A 208 -16.67 -15.77 18.57
C ASP A 208 -15.47 -14.97 18.03
N LEU A 209 -15.16 -13.83 18.65
CA LEU A 209 -14.04 -12.95 18.31
C LEU A 209 -12.94 -13.00 19.38
N GLU A 210 -11.71 -12.85 18.92
CA GLU A 210 -10.54 -12.56 19.77
C GLU A 210 -9.81 -11.33 19.23
N PRO A 211 -9.12 -10.54 20.06
CA PRO A 211 -8.30 -9.45 19.57
C PRO A 211 -7.33 -9.92 18.49
N TRP A 212 -7.15 -9.11 17.45
CA TRP A 212 -6.22 -9.45 16.39
C TRP A 212 -4.80 -9.63 16.93
N ALA A 213 -4.18 -10.71 16.54
CA ALA A 213 -2.76 -10.93 16.71
C ALA A 213 -2.15 -11.33 15.35
N PRO A 214 -0.96 -10.83 15.00
CA PRO A 214 -0.28 -11.25 13.79
C PRO A 214 -0.15 -12.77 13.75
N SER A 215 -0.37 -13.36 12.58
CA SER A 215 -0.11 -14.78 12.39
C SER A 215 1.37 -15.08 12.65
N SER A 216 1.65 -16.19 13.30
CA SER A 216 3.02 -16.64 13.51
C SER A 216 3.63 -16.99 12.15
N ILE A 217 4.76 -16.38 11.84
CA ILE A 217 5.59 -16.82 10.71
C ILE A 217 6.25 -18.15 11.08
N ASN A 218 6.25 -19.08 10.14
CA ASN A 218 7.00 -20.31 10.29
C ASN A 218 8.40 -20.12 9.69
N ILE A 219 9.43 -20.18 10.51
CA ILE A 219 10.82 -20.19 10.05
C ILE A 219 11.39 -21.54 10.43
N ASP A 220 11.28 -22.47 9.49
CA ASP A 220 11.86 -23.79 9.58
C ASP A 220 13.25 -23.77 8.94
N VAL A 221 14.28 -23.99 9.77
CA VAL A 221 15.68 -24.00 9.36
C VAL A 221 16.32 -25.32 9.75
N ASN A 222 16.54 -26.15 8.74
CA ASN A 222 17.33 -27.37 8.86
C ASN A 222 18.71 -27.14 8.20
N GLN A 223 19.78 -27.44 8.94
CA GLN A 223 21.17 -27.32 8.46
C GLN A 223 21.50 -28.34 7.36
N ASP A 224 20.81 -29.47 7.36
CA ASP A 224 20.99 -30.55 6.37
C ASP A 224 20.08 -30.37 5.14
N ALA A 225 19.27 -29.29 5.08
CA ALA A 225 18.43 -29.01 3.95
C ALA A 225 19.26 -28.73 2.68
N ILE A 226 18.76 -29.20 1.55
CA ILE A 226 19.38 -28.94 0.25
C ILE A 226 18.87 -27.66 -0.40
N MET A 227 17.72 -27.17 0.07
CA MET A 227 17.14 -25.91 -0.37
C MET A 227 16.23 -25.30 0.68
N TRP A 228 15.99 -24.00 0.50
CA TRP A 228 15.06 -23.19 1.31
C TRP A 228 14.11 -22.44 0.40
N ALA A 229 12.84 -22.39 0.76
CA ALA A 229 11.81 -21.72 -0.06
C ALA A 229 10.89 -20.82 0.74
N THR A 230 10.46 -19.71 0.11
CA THR A 230 9.38 -18.85 0.57
C THR A 230 8.27 -18.84 -0.45
N ASP A 231 7.00 -18.77 0.00
CA ASP A 231 5.86 -18.75 -0.93
C ASP A 231 5.76 -17.42 -1.68
N GLY A 232 5.50 -17.49 -2.98
CA GLY A 232 5.35 -16.35 -3.88
C GLY A 232 4.06 -15.55 -3.69
N GLN A 233 3.10 -16.05 -2.92
CA GLN A 233 1.90 -15.30 -2.58
C GLN A 233 2.17 -14.15 -1.63
N ASP A 234 3.25 -14.22 -0.84
CA ASP A 234 3.66 -13.12 0.02
C ASP A 234 4.62 -12.18 -0.71
N ASP A 235 4.23 -10.93 -0.90
CA ASP A 235 5.03 -9.92 -1.62
C ASP A 235 6.43 -9.71 -1.04
N ARG A 236 6.64 -10.04 0.24
CA ARG A 236 7.96 -9.98 0.89
C ARG A 236 8.95 -10.95 0.27
N SER A 237 8.48 -11.97 -0.45
CA SER A 237 9.33 -12.88 -1.23
C SER A 237 10.19 -12.14 -2.26
N VAL A 238 9.68 -11.05 -2.85
CA VAL A 238 10.41 -10.21 -3.80
C VAL A 238 11.60 -9.50 -3.11
N ALA A 239 11.35 -8.89 -1.94
CA ALA A 239 12.42 -8.27 -1.15
C ALA A 239 13.42 -9.32 -0.62
N PHE A 240 12.93 -10.50 -0.26
CA PHE A 240 13.77 -11.62 0.16
C PHE A 240 14.75 -12.03 -0.95
N ALA A 241 14.24 -12.27 -2.16
CA ALA A 241 15.08 -12.60 -3.32
C ALA A 241 16.09 -11.48 -3.62
N ALA A 242 15.61 -10.23 -3.70
CA ALA A 242 16.43 -9.08 -4.05
C ALA A 242 17.59 -8.86 -3.06
N ARG A 243 17.32 -8.92 -1.75
CA ARG A 243 18.35 -8.74 -0.71
C ARG A 243 19.34 -9.90 -0.62
N LEU A 244 18.91 -11.13 -0.93
CA LEU A 244 19.84 -12.26 -1.05
C LEU A 244 20.78 -12.07 -2.23
N MET A 245 20.26 -11.65 -3.39
CA MET A 245 21.08 -11.37 -4.57
C MET A 245 22.03 -10.17 -4.36
N GLU A 246 21.68 -9.18 -3.54
CA GLU A 246 22.64 -8.13 -3.11
C GLU A 246 23.83 -8.67 -2.32
N LYS A 247 23.67 -9.81 -1.65
CA LYS A 247 24.72 -10.54 -0.95
C LYS A 247 25.43 -11.58 -1.82
N GLU A 248 25.20 -11.55 -3.13
CA GLU A 248 25.77 -12.49 -4.11
C GLU A 248 25.29 -13.93 -3.93
N ILE A 249 24.18 -14.14 -3.24
CA ILE A 249 23.52 -15.43 -3.12
C ILE A 249 22.66 -15.67 -4.37
N GLN A 250 22.87 -16.79 -5.04
CA GLN A 250 22.08 -17.18 -6.18
C GLN A 250 20.70 -17.67 -5.77
N VAL A 251 19.68 -17.14 -6.44
CA VAL A 251 18.28 -17.34 -6.12
C VAL A 251 17.52 -17.80 -7.35
N ARG A 252 16.60 -18.73 -7.18
CA ARG A 252 15.68 -19.17 -8.24
C ARG A 252 14.25 -18.78 -7.94
N ILE A 253 13.45 -18.69 -8.99
CA ILE A 253 12.00 -18.50 -8.93
C ILE A 253 11.29 -19.68 -9.59
N ILE A 254 10.16 -20.08 -9.00
CA ILE A 254 9.30 -21.09 -9.57
C ILE A 254 8.28 -20.41 -10.50
N ASP A 255 8.22 -20.78 -11.77
CA ASP A 255 7.31 -20.17 -12.75
C ASP A 255 5.98 -20.91 -12.93
N LYS A 256 5.77 -21.99 -12.15
CA LYS A 256 4.52 -22.76 -12.02
C LYS A 256 4.32 -23.15 -10.56
N ASN A 257 3.09 -23.49 -10.16
CA ASN A 257 2.87 -24.12 -8.87
C ASN A 257 3.69 -25.42 -8.79
N ALA A 258 4.29 -25.67 -7.64
CA ALA A 258 5.09 -26.85 -7.34
C ALA A 258 4.66 -27.45 -6.01
N PHE A 259 4.80 -28.77 -5.88
CA PHE A 259 4.54 -29.48 -4.63
C PHE A 259 5.83 -30.18 -4.19
N LEU A 260 6.43 -29.67 -3.14
CA LEU A 260 7.74 -30.12 -2.69
C LEU A 260 7.68 -30.48 -1.20
N SER A 261 8.16 -31.66 -0.83
CA SER A 261 8.19 -32.11 0.56
C SER A 261 6.85 -31.90 1.30
N ASP A 262 5.75 -32.35 0.68
CA ASP A 262 4.38 -32.28 1.20
C ASP A 262 3.79 -30.86 1.35
N LYS A 263 4.41 -29.87 0.71
CA LYS A 263 3.91 -28.50 0.67
C LYS A 263 3.75 -28.00 -0.75
N GLU A 264 2.61 -27.33 -1.01
CA GLU A 264 2.38 -26.59 -2.23
C GLU A 264 3.08 -25.22 -2.14
N PHE A 265 3.76 -24.86 -3.22
CA PHE A 265 4.37 -23.54 -3.45
C PHE A 265 3.75 -22.93 -4.71
N SER A 266 3.28 -21.71 -4.56
CA SER A 266 2.66 -20.98 -5.67
C SER A 266 3.70 -20.51 -6.69
N ARG A 267 3.25 -20.28 -7.91
CA ARG A 267 4.04 -19.56 -8.90
C ARG A 267 4.57 -18.25 -8.30
N GLY A 268 5.84 -17.94 -8.51
CA GLY A 268 6.51 -16.78 -7.92
C GLY A 268 7.25 -17.09 -6.62
N SER A 269 7.16 -18.32 -6.12
CA SER A 269 7.91 -18.73 -4.94
C SER A 269 9.41 -18.68 -5.18
N VAL A 270 10.12 -18.20 -4.17
CA VAL A 270 11.56 -17.98 -4.19
C VAL A 270 12.26 -19.15 -3.55
N VAL A 271 13.28 -19.68 -4.23
CA VAL A 271 14.02 -20.86 -3.80
C VAL A 271 15.52 -20.56 -3.80
N VAL A 272 16.20 -20.95 -2.75
CA VAL A 272 17.67 -20.92 -2.65
C VAL A 272 18.19 -22.35 -2.54
N LEU A 273 19.08 -22.72 -3.46
CA LEU A 273 19.68 -24.04 -3.47
C LEU A 273 21.11 -23.99 -2.88
N ALA A 274 21.44 -24.95 -2.02
CA ALA A 274 22.79 -25.08 -1.48
C ALA A 274 23.82 -25.30 -2.61
N MET A 275 23.46 -26.10 -3.62
CA MET A 275 24.33 -26.40 -4.76
C MET A 275 24.62 -25.21 -5.66
N ASP A 276 23.74 -24.23 -5.75
CA ASP A 276 23.99 -22.99 -6.52
C ASP A 276 24.94 -22.04 -5.76
N ASN A 277 25.12 -22.25 -4.46
CA ASN A 277 25.89 -21.39 -3.54
C ASN A 277 27.03 -22.12 -2.82
N PRO A 278 27.87 -22.93 -3.50
CA PRO A 278 28.82 -23.82 -2.86
C PRO A 278 29.93 -23.10 -2.07
N ASN A 279 30.21 -21.86 -2.44
CA ASN A 279 31.27 -21.06 -1.81
C ASN A 279 30.75 -20.11 -0.70
N TYR A 280 29.46 -20.14 -0.39
CA TYR A 280 28.87 -19.29 0.62
C TYR A 280 28.83 -19.99 1.98
N SER A 281 29.87 -19.77 2.80
CA SER A 281 30.12 -20.51 4.03
C SER A 281 29.05 -20.38 5.12
N ASN A 282 28.18 -19.38 5.04
CA ASN A 282 27.18 -19.10 6.09
C ASN A 282 25.76 -18.95 5.50
N LEU A 283 25.47 -19.70 4.43
CA LEU A 283 24.25 -19.56 3.63
C LEU A 283 22.98 -19.66 4.48
N THR A 284 22.83 -20.74 5.24
CA THR A 284 21.65 -21.01 6.05
C THR A 284 21.35 -19.90 7.05
N ASN A 285 22.38 -19.40 7.74
CA ASN A 285 22.21 -18.33 8.73
C ASN A 285 21.81 -16.99 8.08
N GLU A 286 22.35 -16.67 6.88
CA GLU A 286 21.96 -15.46 6.16
C GLU A 286 20.51 -15.54 5.68
N ILE A 287 20.07 -16.68 5.17
CA ILE A 287 18.69 -16.93 4.76
C ILE A 287 17.75 -16.80 5.97
N GLU A 288 18.06 -17.46 7.06
CA GLU A 288 17.29 -17.40 8.31
C GLU A 288 17.17 -15.97 8.85
N LYS A 289 18.31 -15.27 8.94
CA LYS A 289 18.37 -13.90 9.42
C LYS A 289 17.47 -12.99 8.60
N LEU A 290 17.56 -13.10 7.27
CA LEU A 290 16.74 -12.27 6.36
C LEU A 290 15.25 -12.63 6.45
N ALA A 291 14.90 -13.91 6.55
CA ALA A 291 13.52 -14.34 6.74
C ALA A 291 12.92 -13.77 8.04
N LYS A 292 13.69 -13.75 9.13
CA LYS A 292 13.29 -13.12 10.41
C LYS A 292 13.13 -11.60 10.27
N GLU A 293 14.07 -10.93 9.60
CA GLU A 293 14.03 -9.48 9.37
C GLU A 293 12.78 -9.08 8.58
N LEU A 294 12.49 -9.78 7.49
CA LEU A 294 11.34 -9.54 6.64
C LEU A 294 10.04 -10.12 7.22
N LYS A 295 10.11 -10.90 8.30
CA LYS A 295 8.97 -11.61 8.88
C LYS A 295 8.24 -12.49 7.85
N ILE A 296 8.97 -13.16 6.95
CA ILE A 296 8.43 -14.05 5.93
C ILE A 296 8.63 -15.52 6.35
N SER A 297 7.64 -16.36 6.05
CA SER A 297 7.76 -17.80 6.32
C SER A 297 8.82 -18.43 5.42
N LEU A 298 9.65 -19.28 6.00
CA LEU A 298 10.74 -19.99 5.36
C LEU A 298 10.59 -21.51 5.60
N HIS A 299 10.77 -22.30 4.56
CA HIS A 299 10.64 -23.74 4.60
C HIS A 299 11.94 -24.39 4.15
N SER A 300 12.47 -25.26 4.99
CA SER A 300 13.60 -26.14 4.66
C SER A 300 13.09 -27.37 3.91
N LEU A 301 13.76 -27.74 2.83
CA LEU A 301 13.38 -28.84 1.96
C LEU A 301 14.56 -29.79 1.76
N GLU A 302 14.33 -31.08 2.01
CA GLU A 302 15.34 -32.14 1.88
C GLU A 302 15.27 -32.87 0.53
N SER A 303 14.17 -32.67 -0.20
CA SER A 303 13.93 -33.24 -1.53
C SER A 303 13.32 -32.21 -2.46
N GLY A 304 13.72 -32.24 -3.69
CA GLY A 304 13.17 -31.42 -4.76
C GLY A 304 12.29 -32.17 -5.74
N PHE A 305 11.90 -33.41 -5.39
CA PHE A 305 11.00 -34.19 -6.24
C PHE A 305 9.57 -33.78 -5.98
N GLY A 306 8.86 -33.45 -7.05
CA GLY A 306 7.43 -33.23 -7.06
C GLY A 306 6.67 -34.48 -7.50
N PRO A 307 5.32 -34.51 -7.34
CA PRO A 307 4.47 -35.55 -7.94
C PRO A 307 4.52 -35.46 -9.48
N GLU A 308 4.12 -36.54 -10.15
CA GLU A 308 4.32 -36.79 -11.59
C GLU A 308 4.01 -35.65 -12.57
N GLU A 309 3.09 -34.75 -12.24
CA GLU A 309 2.68 -33.65 -13.12
C GLU A 309 3.20 -32.27 -12.72
N LEU A 310 3.86 -32.17 -11.57
CA LEU A 310 4.38 -30.92 -11.02
C LEU A 310 5.90 -30.81 -11.18
N PRO A 311 6.45 -29.59 -11.27
CA PRO A 311 7.86 -29.41 -11.58
C PRO A 311 8.78 -29.87 -10.46
N ASP A 312 9.81 -30.64 -10.81
CA ASP A 312 10.96 -30.92 -9.95
C ASP A 312 11.94 -29.75 -9.94
N TRP A 313 12.68 -29.58 -8.84
CA TRP A 313 13.61 -28.46 -8.63
C TRP A 313 14.75 -28.35 -9.66
N GLY A 314 15.15 -29.39 -10.31
CA GLY A 314 16.15 -29.40 -11.37
C GLY A 314 15.56 -29.07 -12.76
N GLY A 315 14.24 -28.92 -12.88
CA GLY A 315 13.54 -28.70 -14.12
C GLY A 315 13.58 -27.25 -14.61
N ARG A 316 13.13 -27.06 -15.86
CA ARG A 316 13.08 -25.75 -16.55
C ARG A 316 12.23 -24.69 -15.85
N HIS A 317 11.37 -25.11 -14.89
CA HIS A 317 10.46 -24.24 -14.16
C HIS A 317 11.10 -23.58 -12.94
N PHE A 318 12.32 -23.97 -12.56
CA PHE A 318 13.12 -23.36 -11.51
C PHE A 318 14.18 -22.45 -12.13
N ARG A 319 13.79 -21.23 -12.44
CA ARG A 319 14.61 -20.29 -13.22
C ARG A 319 15.54 -19.50 -12.31
N LEU A 320 16.83 -19.50 -12.63
CA LEU A 320 17.80 -18.64 -11.96
C LEU A 320 17.47 -17.17 -12.22
N LEU A 321 17.43 -16.37 -11.16
CA LEU A 321 17.24 -14.93 -11.26
C LEU A 321 18.56 -14.22 -11.54
N GLU A 322 18.50 -13.19 -12.35
CA GLU A 322 19.58 -12.25 -12.52
C GLU A 322 19.48 -11.14 -11.46
N ARG A 323 20.62 -10.79 -10.86
CA ARG A 323 20.67 -9.72 -9.88
C ARG A 323 20.23 -8.40 -10.49
N PRO A 324 19.25 -7.70 -9.91
CA PRO A 324 18.81 -6.42 -10.43
C PRO A 324 19.90 -5.35 -10.29
N GLN A 325 20.20 -4.67 -11.39
CA GLN A 325 21.09 -3.52 -11.47
C GLN A 325 20.25 -2.33 -11.94
N VAL A 326 19.69 -1.59 -10.97
CA VAL A 326 18.63 -0.62 -11.20
C VAL A 326 19.18 0.78 -11.38
N ALA A 327 18.71 1.49 -12.42
CA ALA A 327 18.83 2.93 -12.54
C ALA A 327 17.44 3.59 -12.60
N ILE A 328 17.30 4.74 -11.98
CA ILE A 328 16.08 5.58 -12.01
C ILE A 328 16.45 6.88 -12.73
N LEU A 329 15.75 7.21 -13.81
CA LEU A 329 15.87 8.54 -14.40
C LEU A 329 15.21 9.57 -13.49
N SER A 330 15.89 10.68 -13.29
CA SER A 330 15.47 11.73 -12.35
C SER A 330 15.74 13.11 -12.91
N HIS A 331 15.45 14.15 -12.15
CA HIS A 331 15.61 15.57 -12.45
C HIS A 331 14.29 16.25 -12.90
N SER A 332 14.38 17.54 -13.23
CA SER A 332 13.25 18.46 -13.45
C SER A 332 12.25 18.04 -14.57
N ASP A 333 12.68 17.14 -15.44
CA ASP A 333 11.84 16.64 -16.54
C ASP A 333 10.81 15.60 -16.07
N PHE A 334 11.00 15.07 -14.87
CA PHE A 334 10.14 14.04 -14.30
C PHE A 334 9.33 14.57 -13.12
N ASN A 335 8.16 13.97 -12.91
CA ASN A 335 7.36 14.23 -11.73
C ASN A 335 8.13 13.80 -10.48
N SER A 336 8.37 14.74 -9.55
CA SER A 336 9.16 14.50 -8.34
C SER A 336 8.53 13.47 -7.41
N TYR A 337 7.20 13.36 -7.39
CA TYR A 337 6.51 12.34 -6.60
C TYR A 337 6.77 10.94 -7.15
N ASP A 338 6.72 10.76 -8.48
CA ASP A 338 6.93 9.46 -9.11
C ASP A 338 8.40 9.03 -9.02
N VAL A 339 9.33 9.97 -9.13
CA VAL A 339 10.75 9.71 -8.82
C VAL A 339 10.90 9.27 -7.37
N GLY A 340 10.23 9.98 -6.44
CA GLY A 340 10.27 9.67 -5.01
C GLY A 340 9.68 8.30 -4.68
N VAL A 341 8.53 7.95 -5.26
CA VAL A 341 7.89 6.63 -5.08
C VAL A 341 8.78 5.52 -5.64
N SER A 342 9.36 5.71 -6.83
CA SER A 342 10.27 4.73 -7.45
C SER A 342 11.50 4.51 -6.57
N TRP A 343 12.15 5.60 -6.15
CA TRP A 343 13.28 5.55 -5.22
C TRP A 343 12.91 4.84 -3.91
N TRP A 344 11.80 5.24 -3.26
CA TRP A 344 11.34 4.64 -2.01
C TRP A 344 11.09 3.15 -2.14
N SER A 345 10.48 2.72 -3.25
CA SER A 345 10.18 1.30 -3.49
C SER A 345 11.45 0.47 -3.60
N ILE A 346 12.47 0.97 -4.32
CA ILE A 346 13.72 0.24 -4.52
C ILE A 346 14.59 0.27 -3.27
N ASP A 347 14.79 1.46 -2.67
CA ASP A 347 15.69 1.66 -1.54
C ASP A 347 15.11 1.11 -0.24
N HIS A 348 13.85 1.40 0.05
CA HIS A 348 13.22 1.09 1.32
C HIS A 348 12.51 -0.28 1.34
N HIS A 349 11.62 -0.54 0.38
CA HIS A 349 10.87 -1.81 0.35
C HIS A 349 11.75 -2.98 -0.09
N LEU A 350 12.41 -2.87 -1.22
CA LEU A 350 13.31 -3.94 -1.68
C LEU A 350 14.61 -3.95 -0.91
N GLY A 351 15.14 -2.78 -0.52
CA GLY A 351 16.40 -2.66 0.22
C GLY A 351 17.61 -3.00 -0.64
N ILE A 352 17.61 -2.62 -1.90
CA ILE A 352 18.69 -2.87 -2.86
C ILE A 352 19.30 -1.56 -3.38
N ARG A 353 20.55 -1.66 -3.82
CA ARG A 353 21.26 -0.53 -4.42
C ARG A 353 20.68 -0.14 -5.76
N HIS A 354 20.67 1.13 -6.03
CA HIS A 354 20.29 1.71 -7.31
C HIS A 354 21.10 2.97 -7.61
N SER A 355 21.01 3.45 -8.84
CA SER A 355 21.58 4.73 -9.25
C SER A 355 20.47 5.67 -9.69
N GLN A 356 20.60 6.97 -9.37
CA GLN A 356 19.78 8.00 -9.98
C GLN A 356 20.57 8.66 -11.10
N ILE A 357 20.01 8.69 -12.30
CA ILE A 357 20.61 9.29 -13.48
C ILE A 357 19.83 10.54 -13.85
N ASN A 358 20.49 11.68 -13.88
CA ASN A 358 19.90 12.91 -14.38
C ASN A 358 19.57 12.74 -15.88
N SER A 359 18.30 12.99 -16.27
CA SER A 359 17.80 12.86 -17.64
C SER A 359 18.64 13.63 -18.67
N SER A 360 19.19 14.80 -18.28
CA SER A 360 20.06 15.59 -19.16
C SER A 360 21.33 14.85 -19.56
N PHE A 361 21.79 13.90 -18.76
CA PHE A 361 23.02 13.12 -19.00
C PHE A 361 22.77 11.67 -19.37
N ALA A 362 21.50 11.26 -19.56
CA ALA A 362 21.14 9.87 -19.84
C ALA A 362 21.85 9.31 -21.10
N GLY A 363 22.06 10.13 -22.13
CA GLY A 363 22.78 9.74 -23.34
C GLY A 363 24.29 9.56 -23.13
N TYR A 364 24.88 10.11 -22.08
CA TYR A 364 26.30 10.00 -21.74
C TYR A 364 26.59 8.95 -20.65
N ALA A 365 25.55 8.45 -19.98
CA ALA A 365 25.69 7.42 -18.96
C ALA A 365 26.01 6.07 -19.60
N ASP A 366 26.90 5.30 -18.98
CA ASP A 366 27.15 3.93 -19.38
C ASP A 366 25.99 3.02 -18.91
N LEU A 367 24.95 2.96 -19.71
CA LEU A 367 23.71 2.20 -19.39
C LEU A 367 23.97 0.68 -19.34
N ARG A 368 25.05 0.16 -19.91
CA ARG A 368 25.41 -1.28 -19.86
C ARG A 368 25.64 -1.80 -18.44
N ARG A 369 25.81 -0.89 -17.47
CA ARG A 369 25.92 -1.22 -16.04
C ARG A 369 24.59 -1.62 -15.41
N TYR A 370 23.49 -1.41 -16.11
CA TYR A 370 22.14 -1.63 -15.60
C TYR A 370 21.39 -2.62 -16.50
N ASN A 371 20.59 -3.47 -15.87
CA ASN A 371 19.65 -4.36 -16.56
C ASN A 371 18.19 -3.91 -16.35
N THR A 372 17.99 -2.88 -15.54
CA THR A 372 16.67 -2.31 -15.28
C THR A 372 16.77 -0.78 -15.25
N LEU A 373 15.98 -0.13 -16.12
CA LEU A 373 15.87 1.32 -16.16
C LEU A 373 14.43 1.73 -15.86
N ILE A 374 14.25 2.51 -14.82
CA ILE A 374 12.95 3.07 -14.42
C ILE A 374 12.85 4.48 -14.97
N MET A 375 11.83 4.72 -15.76
CA MET A 375 11.47 6.04 -16.30
C MET A 375 10.18 6.49 -15.62
N PRO A 376 10.23 7.36 -14.60
CA PRO A 376 9.04 7.91 -13.96
C PRO A 376 8.20 8.76 -14.93
N SER A 377 6.97 9.13 -14.56
CA SER A 377 6.16 10.03 -15.38
C SER A 377 6.80 11.41 -15.52
N GLY A 378 6.60 12.05 -16.66
CA GLY A 378 7.18 13.36 -16.96
C GLY A 378 7.21 13.66 -18.44
N TYR A 379 7.92 14.72 -18.79
CA TYR A 379 8.11 15.17 -20.18
C TYR A 379 9.60 15.32 -20.49
N PRO A 380 10.39 14.21 -20.45
CA PRO A 380 11.81 14.29 -20.71
C PRO A 380 12.06 14.69 -22.16
N ASP A 381 12.98 15.64 -22.36
CA ASP A 381 13.49 15.96 -23.68
C ASP A 381 14.45 14.84 -24.14
N ILE A 382 13.91 13.89 -24.92
CA ILE A 382 14.63 12.77 -25.49
C ILE A 382 15.04 13.14 -26.91
N ASP A 383 16.20 13.80 -27.04
CA ASP A 383 16.84 14.08 -28.32
C ASP A 383 17.28 12.78 -29.03
N GLU A 384 17.73 12.90 -30.26
CA GLU A 384 18.14 11.76 -31.06
C GLU A 384 19.30 10.97 -30.43
N TYR A 385 20.22 11.66 -29.76
CA TYR A 385 21.35 11.03 -29.12
C TYR A 385 20.94 10.16 -27.93
N LYS A 386 20.09 10.69 -27.05
CA LYS A 386 19.53 9.97 -25.90
C LYS A 386 18.68 8.79 -26.36
N ARG A 387 17.86 8.99 -27.42
CA ARG A 387 17.04 7.92 -28.00
C ARG A 387 17.91 6.79 -28.50
N ASN A 388 18.98 7.08 -29.25
CA ASN A 388 19.88 6.07 -29.76
C ASN A 388 20.57 5.30 -28.64
N ALA A 389 21.04 5.98 -27.61
CA ALA A 389 21.65 5.34 -26.42
C ALA A 389 20.68 4.38 -25.70
N LEU A 390 19.39 4.76 -25.57
CA LEU A 390 18.35 3.90 -25.01
C LEU A 390 18.05 2.70 -25.91
N MET A 391 17.95 2.91 -27.22
CA MET A 391 17.71 1.82 -28.18
C MET A 391 18.86 0.83 -28.21
N ASP A 392 20.11 1.30 -28.18
CA ASP A 392 21.30 0.45 -28.10
C ASP A 392 21.37 -0.35 -26.79
N TRP A 393 20.81 0.21 -25.70
CA TRP A 393 20.74 -0.49 -24.43
C TRP A 393 19.63 -1.57 -24.40
N ILE A 394 18.51 -1.33 -25.09
CA ILE A 394 17.40 -2.30 -25.18
C ILE A 394 17.75 -3.48 -26.09
N SER A 395 18.54 -3.26 -27.14
CA SER A 395 18.91 -4.29 -28.16
C SER A 395 19.92 -5.30 -27.62
#